data_2edc0a525049e6847d81d6764ddbe032
#
_entry.id   2edc0a525049e6847d81d6764ddbe032
#
_cell.length_a   1.000
_cell.length_b   1.000
_cell.length_c   1.000
_cell.angle_alpha   90.00
_cell.angle_beta   90.00
_cell.angle_gamma   90.00
#
_symmetry.space_group_name_H-M   'P 1'
#
loop_
_entity.id
_entity.type
_entity.pdbx_description
1 polymer ?
#
loop_
_entity_poly.entity_id
_entity_poly.type
_entity_poly.pdbx_seq_one_letter_code
_entity_poly.pdbx_strand_id
1 'polypeptide(L)'
;MEKEVIVKWKIKESETTKILTLLPELAEQTKKEAGNIYYSIYQSEDNPNELILHERYVDQQAQEAHRNSKHYQSIVVDQIAPYLEERTVYVVKKLI
;
A
#
# COMPACT_ATOMS: atom_id res chain seq x y z
N MET A 1 -5.30 -7.55 -18.37
CA MET A 1 -4.95 -6.11 -18.35
C MET A 1 -4.38 -5.75 -16.99
N GLU A 2 -3.21 -5.15 -17.00
CA GLU A 2 -2.57 -4.73 -15.76
C GLU A 2 -3.44 -3.74 -14.97
N LYS A 3 -3.32 -3.81 -13.66
CA LYS A 3 -3.89 -2.83 -12.75
C LYS A 3 -2.75 -2.06 -12.09
N GLU A 4 -2.83 -0.75 -12.16
CA GLU A 4 -1.87 0.13 -11.53
C GLU A 4 -2.60 1.01 -10.52
N VAL A 5 -2.05 1.09 -9.31
CA VAL A 5 -2.71 1.73 -8.18
C VAL A 5 -1.72 2.68 -7.51
N ILE A 6 -2.19 3.89 -7.25
CA ILE A 6 -1.44 4.87 -6.44
C ILE A 6 -2.29 5.17 -5.22
N VAL A 7 -1.69 5.02 -4.04
CA VAL A 7 -2.38 5.19 -2.77
C VAL A 7 -1.69 6.29 -1.97
N LYS A 8 -2.47 7.15 -1.36
CA LYS A 8 -1.98 8.14 -0.43
C LYS A 8 -2.53 7.83 0.95
N TRP A 9 -1.64 7.70 1.92
CA TRP A 9 -1.98 7.56 3.33
C TRP A 9 -1.50 8.78 4.09
N LYS A 10 -2.37 9.37 4.87
CA LYS A 10 -1.98 10.34 5.87
C LYS A 10 -2.17 9.68 7.23
N ILE A 11 -1.08 9.48 7.94
CA ILE A 11 -1.05 8.74 9.19
C ILE A 11 -1.20 9.71 10.36
N LYS A 12 -1.96 9.31 11.36
CA LYS A 12 -2.01 10.02 12.62
C LYS A 12 -0.60 10.13 13.18
N GLU A 13 -0.17 11.36 13.50
CA GLU A 13 1.22 11.64 13.86
C GLU A 13 1.75 10.71 14.96
N SER A 14 0.93 10.46 15.99
CA SER A 14 1.32 9.62 17.12
C SER A 14 1.61 8.16 16.73
N GLU A 15 1.18 7.72 15.54
CA GLU A 15 1.29 6.33 15.10
C GLU A 15 2.29 6.11 13.97
N THR A 16 2.85 7.19 13.42
CA THR A 16 3.71 7.08 12.24
C THR A 16 4.93 6.20 12.47
N THR A 17 5.65 6.41 13.57
CA THR A 17 6.85 5.62 13.86
C THR A 17 6.54 4.13 13.94
N LYS A 18 5.45 3.78 14.60
CA LYS A 18 5.03 2.39 14.73
C LYS A 18 4.67 1.79 13.36
N ILE A 19 3.90 2.54 12.56
CA ILE A 19 3.47 2.06 11.25
C ILE A 19 4.66 1.83 10.33
N LEU A 20 5.66 2.71 10.36
CA LEU A 20 6.86 2.53 9.54
C LEU A 20 7.55 1.19 9.81
N THR A 21 7.49 0.68 11.05
CA THR A 21 8.10 -0.61 11.38
C THR A 21 7.36 -1.80 10.77
N LEU A 22 6.12 -1.62 10.34
CA LEU A 22 5.32 -2.69 9.72
C LEU A 22 5.55 -2.82 8.22
N LEU A 23 6.11 -1.78 7.58
CA LEU A 23 6.20 -1.71 6.13
C LEU A 23 7.17 -2.73 5.51
N PRO A 24 8.34 -3.05 6.11
CA PRO A 24 9.21 -4.05 5.51
C PRO A 24 8.53 -5.40 5.32
N GLU A 25 7.81 -5.90 6.31
CA GLU A 25 7.10 -7.17 6.22
C GLU A 25 5.97 -7.11 5.18
N LEU A 26 5.21 -6.02 5.18
CA LEU A 26 4.14 -5.82 4.21
C LEU A 26 4.70 -5.86 2.78
N ALA A 27 5.78 -5.14 2.53
CA ALA A 27 6.39 -5.08 1.21
C ALA A 27 6.96 -6.43 0.80
N GLU A 28 7.62 -7.13 1.72
CA GLU A 28 8.21 -8.44 1.44
C GLU A 28 7.13 -9.45 1.04
N GLN A 29 6.04 -9.52 1.80
CA GLN A 29 4.96 -10.46 1.51
C GLN A 29 4.22 -10.09 0.23
N THR A 30 4.00 -8.80 -0.01
CA THR A 30 3.33 -8.34 -1.23
C THR A 30 4.14 -8.70 -2.47
N LYS A 31 5.45 -8.50 -2.43
CA LYS A 31 6.32 -8.80 -3.58
C LYS A 31 6.40 -10.30 -3.89
N LYS A 32 6.05 -11.15 -2.95
CA LYS A 32 5.97 -12.60 -3.17
C LYS A 32 4.67 -13.05 -3.82
N GLU A 33 3.68 -12.18 -3.90
CA GLU A 33 2.41 -12.51 -4.56
C GLU A 33 2.65 -12.78 -6.04
N ALA A 34 2.07 -13.87 -6.55
CA ALA A 34 2.29 -14.30 -7.93
C ALA A 34 1.90 -13.22 -8.95
N GLY A 35 0.88 -12.44 -8.65
CA GLY A 35 0.37 -11.42 -9.58
C GLY A 35 0.92 -10.03 -9.32
N ASN A 36 1.81 -9.83 -8.35
CA ASN A 36 2.39 -8.52 -8.10
C ASN A 36 3.55 -8.26 -9.05
N ILE A 37 3.50 -7.15 -9.77
CA ILE A 37 4.56 -6.72 -10.68
C ILE A 37 5.48 -5.72 -9.99
N TYR A 38 4.90 -4.81 -9.19
CA TYR A 38 5.65 -3.71 -8.59
C TYR A 38 4.96 -3.28 -7.30
N TYR A 39 5.75 -3.00 -6.28
CA TYR A 39 5.23 -2.51 -5.01
C TYR A 39 6.30 -1.64 -4.36
N SER A 40 6.02 -0.35 -4.23
CA SER A 40 6.93 0.60 -3.59
C SER A 40 6.17 1.53 -2.66
N ILE A 41 6.80 1.88 -1.57
CA ILE A 41 6.24 2.80 -0.59
C ILE A 41 7.22 3.95 -0.43
N TYR A 42 6.70 5.16 -0.59
CA TYR A 42 7.47 6.40 -0.48
C TYR A 42 6.97 7.22 0.70
N GLN A 43 7.86 7.91 1.35
CA GLN A 43 7.52 8.89 2.38
C GLN A 43 7.72 10.28 1.81
N SER A 44 6.77 11.19 2.06
CA SER A 44 6.92 12.59 1.64
C SER A 44 8.13 13.22 2.33
N GLU A 45 8.93 13.98 1.58
CA GLU A 45 10.06 14.71 2.16
C GLU A 45 9.58 15.80 3.12
N ASP A 46 8.41 16.39 2.82
CA ASP A 46 7.90 17.53 3.58
C ASP A 46 7.06 17.13 4.79
N ASN A 47 6.49 15.90 4.78
CA ASN A 47 5.61 15.47 5.84
C ASN A 47 5.82 13.97 6.13
N PRO A 48 6.50 13.63 7.24
CA PRO A 48 6.81 12.23 7.56
C PRO A 48 5.56 11.39 7.82
N ASN A 49 4.40 12.01 8.04
CA ASN A 49 3.15 11.28 8.29
C ASN A 49 2.42 10.92 7.00
N GLU A 50 2.98 11.28 5.85
CA GLU A 50 2.35 11.06 4.56
C GLU A 50 3.14 10.07 3.74
N LEU A 51 2.47 8.99 3.31
CA LEU A 51 3.06 7.93 2.49
C LEU A 51 2.34 7.85 1.15
N ILE A 52 3.11 7.53 0.11
CA ILE A 52 2.59 7.24 -1.21
C ILE A 52 2.99 5.82 -1.55
N LEU A 53 2.01 5.00 -1.94
CA LEU A 53 2.26 3.64 -2.38
C LEU A 53 2.00 3.57 -3.88
N HIS A 54 2.90 2.89 -4.59
CA HIS A 54 2.75 2.65 -6.02
C HIS A 54 2.79 1.15 -6.25
N GLU A 55 1.72 0.60 -6.83
CA GLU A 55 1.51 -0.84 -6.93
C GLU A 55 1.06 -1.19 -8.34
N ARG A 56 1.54 -2.33 -8.85
CA ARG A 56 1.10 -2.85 -10.14
C ARG A 56 0.84 -4.34 -10.03
N TYR A 57 -0.25 -4.78 -10.64
CA TYR A 57 -0.68 -6.18 -10.64
C TYR A 57 -0.95 -6.64 -12.07
N VAL A 58 -0.76 -7.94 -12.33
CA VAL A 58 -0.95 -8.47 -13.69
C VAL A 58 -2.38 -8.30 -14.19
N ASP A 59 -3.37 -8.31 -13.28
CA ASP A 59 -4.78 -8.12 -13.62
C ASP A 59 -5.60 -7.77 -12.36
N GLN A 60 -6.90 -7.60 -12.56
CA GLN A 60 -7.81 -7.27 -11.46
C GLN A 60 -7.89 -8.39 -10.41
N GLN A 61 -7.83 -9.65 -10.83
CA GLN A 61 -7.88 -10.77 -9.90
C GLN A 61 -6.68 -10.76 -8.96
N ALA A 62 -5.50 -10.41 -9.48
CA ALA A 62 -4.29 -10.30 -8.68
C ALA A 62 -4.40 -9.16 -7.66
N GLN A 63 -4.99 -8.03 -8.04
CA GLN A 63 -5.24 -6.92 -7.13
C GLN A 63 -6.21 -7.34 -6.02
N GLU A 64 -7.27 -8.05 -6.37
CA GLU A 64 -8.24 -8.55 -5.40
C GLU A 64 -7.60 -9.58 -4.47
N ALA A 65 -6.76 -10.47 -5.00
CA ALA A 65 -6.03 -11.44 -4.20
C ALA A 65 -5.12 -10.76 -3.19
N HIS A 66 -4.47 -9.65 -3.59
CA HIS A 66 -3.67 -8.84 -2.66
C HIS A 66 -4.51 -8.33 -1.50
N ARG A 67 -5.67 -7.73 -1.78
CA ARG A 67 -6.53 -7.20 -0.73
C ARG A 67 -7.11 -8.27 0.18
N ASN A 68 -7.27 -9.49 -0.34
CA ASN A 68 -7.78 -10.62 0.44
C ASN A 68 -6.66 -11.42 1.11
N SER A 69 -5.40 -11.04 0.90
CA SER A 69 -4.27 -11.76 1.46
C SER A 69 -4.21 -11.61 2.98
N LYS A 70 -3.57 -12.60 3.62
CA LYS A 70 -3.40 -12.60 5.06
C LYS A 70 -2.58 -11.40 5.52
N HIS A 71 -1.50 -11.09 4.81
CA HIS A 71 -0.63 -9.96 5.18
C HIS A 71 -1.33 -8.63 5.02
N TYR A 72 -2.16 -8.45 3.97
CA TYR A 72 -2.92 -7.22 3.81
C TYR A 72 -3.93 -7.06 4.97
N GLN A 73 -4.67 -8.12 5.28
CA GLN A 73 -5.68 -8.07 6.34
C GLN A 73 -5.03 -7.81 7.71
N SER A 74 -3.95 -8.52 8.04
CA SER A 74 -3.35 -8.39 9.36
C SER A 74 -2.53 -7.10 9.53
N ILE A 75 -1.86 -6.64 8.48
CA ILE A 75 -1.01 -5.45 8.58
C ILE A 75 -1.76 -4.18 8.20
N VAL A 76 -2.37 -4.15 7.01
CA VAL A 76 -3.03 -2.92 6.55
C VAL A 76 -4.36 -2.70 7.26
N VAL A 77 -5.26 -3.68 7.20
CA VAL A 77 -6.61 -3.50 7.74
C VAL A 77 -6.59 -3.39 9.26
N ASP A 78 -5.88 -4.28 9.93
CA ASP A 78 -5.90 -4.35 11.40
C ASP A 78 -4.99 -3.34 12.08
N GLN A 79 -3.82 -3.04 11.50
CA GLN A 79 -2.80 -2.27 12.20
C GLN A 79 -2.49 -0.89 11.60
N ILE A 80 -2.86 -0.63 10.36
CA ILE A 80 -2.58 0.66 9.71
C ILE A 80 -3.86 1.46 9.52
N ALA A 81 -4.85 0.88 8.85
CA ALA A 81 -6.07 1.60 8.49
C ALA A 81 -6.76 2.32 9.65
N PRO A 82 -6.83 1.75 10.88
CA PRO A 82 -7.48 2.46 11.98
C PRO A 82 -6.81 3.78 12.37
N TYR A 83 -5.55 3.97 11.98
CA TYR A 83 -4.77 5.16 12.34
C TYR A 83 -4.52 6.10 11.16
N LEU A 84 -5.23 5.91 10.06
CA LEU A 84 -5.14 6.81 8.92
C LEU A 84 -6.15 7.94 9.05
N GLU A 85 -5.66 9.18 8.96
CA GLU A 85 -6.52 10.36 8.89
C GLU A 85 -7.09 10.56 7.50
N GLU A 86 -6.35 10.10 6.48
CA GLU A 86 -6.77 10.20 5.10
C GLU A 86 -6.25 8.97 4.35
N ARG A 87 -7.09 8.45 3.48
CA ARG A 87 -6.73 7.36 2.57
C ARG A 87 -7.37 7.61 1.23
N THR A 88 -6.54 7.78 0.22
CA THR A 88 -7.01 7.99 -1.15
C THR A 88 -6.41 6.92 -2.05
N VAL A 89 -7.26 6.28 -2.85
CA VAL A 89 -6.83 5.23 -3.77
C VAL A 89 -7.17 5.68 -5.19
N TYR A 90 -6.16 5.73 -6.04
CA TYR A 90 -6.32 6.01 -7.45
C TYR A 90 -6.01 4.76 -8.24
N VAL A 91 -6.98 4.26 -9.01
CA VAL A 91 -6.72 3.22 -10.00
C VAL A 91 -6.44 3.96 -11.31
N VAL A 92 -5.24 3.77 -11.84
CA VAL A 92 -4.74 4.57 -12.95
C VAL A 92 -4.31 3.69 -14.11
N LYS A 93 -4.20 4.29 -15.29
CA LYS A 93 -3.57 3.63 -16.42
C LYS A 93 -2.53 4.57 -17.01
N LYS A 94 -1.40 4.00 -17.38
CA LYS A 94 -0.33 4.79 -17.98
C LYS A 94 -0.74 5.20 -19.40
N LEU A 95 -0.65 6.50 -19.69
CA LEU A 95 -0.95 7.03 -21.02
C LEU A 95 0.30 7.23 -21.86
N ILE A 96 1.42 7.55 -21.20
CA ILE A 96 2.67 7.88 -21.88
C ILE A 96 3.81 7.06 -21.32
#